data_3e8ea35eb2fe7e41c8840c1ef86b4cb4
#
_entry.id   3e8ea35eb2fe7e41c8840c1ef86b4cb4
#
_cell.length_a   1.000
_cell.length_b   1.000
_cell.length_c   1.000
_cell.angle_alpha   90.00
_cell.angle_beta   90.00
_cell.angle_gamma   90.00
#
_symmetry.space_group_name_H-M   'P 1'
#
loop_
_entity.id
_entity.type
_entity.pdbx_description
1 polymer ?
#
loop_
_entity_poly.entity_id
_entity_poly.type
_entity_poly.pdbx_seq_one_letter_code
_entity_poly.pdbx_strand_id
1 'polypeptide(L)' 'MSETLGILKALADDTRLKILRALSERDMYVELLAERLQLSAATVSFHMKKLQAAGLVDSRREQ' A
#
# COMPACT_ATOMS: atom_id res chain seq x y z
N MET A 1 10.59 -18.46 -5.35
CA MET A 1 10.76 -18.13 -5.21
C MET A 1 11.22 -17.03 -5.21
N SER A 2 10.91 -16.33 -5.44
CA SER A 2 11.74 -15.24 -5.50
C SER A 2 11.07 -14.01 -5.00
N GLU A 3 11.90 -13.07 -4.60
CA GLU A 3 11.44 -11.76 -4.23
C GLU A 3 10.75 -11.10 -5.40
N THR A 4 11.23 -11.38 -6.60
CA THR A 4 10.63 -10.81 -7.80
C THR A 4 9.18 -11.26 -7.96
N LEU A 5 8.92 -12.53 -7.73
CA LEU A 5 7.55 -13.03 -7.84
C LEU A 5 6.65 -12.39 -6.78
N GLY A 6 7.17 -12.20 -5.57
CA GLY A 6 6.39 -11.54 -4.52
C GLY A 6 6.04 -10.11 -4.89
N ILE A 7 6.99 -9.39 -5.49
CA ILE A 7 6.75 -8.03 -5.94
C ILE A 7 5.69 -8.00 -7.03
N LEU A 8 5.81 -8.90 -8.01
CA LEU A 8 4.83 -8.94 -9.08
C LEU A 8 3.43 -9.26 -8.57
N LYS A 9 3.33 -10.17 -7.62
CA LYS A 9 2.03 -10.50 -7.05
C LYS A 9 1.43 -9.31 -6.30
N ALA A 10 2.27 -8.58 -5.58
CA ALA A 10 1.79 -7.42 -4.85
C ALA A 10 1.30 -6.33 -5.79
N LEU A 11 1.91 -6.21 -6.97
CA LEU A 11 1.51 -5.20 -7.93
C LEU A 11 0.33 -5.61 -8.78
N ALA A 12 -0.05 -6.88 -8.76
CA ALA A 12 -1.13 -7.36 -9.59
C ALA A 12 -2.48 -7.18 -8.92
N ASP A 13 -2.78 -5.94 -8.54
CA ASP A 13 -4.03 -5.62 -7.86
C ASP A 13 -4.29 -4.13 -8.04
N ASP A 14 -5.48 -3.80 -8.53
CA ASP A 14 -5.85 -2.42 -8.83
C ASP A 14 -5.75 -1.52 -7.61
N THR A 15 -6.25 -1.97 -6.47
CA THR A 15 -6.24 -1.15 -5.27
C THR A 15 -4.83 -0.86 -4.82
N ARG A 16 -3.96 -1.87 -4.88
CA ARG A 16 -2.57 -1.66 -4.46
C ARG A 16 -1.85 -0.69 -5.40
N LEU A 17 -2.15 -0.75 -6.70
CA LEU A 17 -1.57 0.23 -7.61
C LEU A 17 -2.05 1.64 -7.32
N LYS A 18 -3.32 1.79 -6.95
CA LYS A 18 -3.85 3.11 -6.58
C LYS A 18 -3.18 3.63 -5.33
N ILE A 19 -2.94 2.76 -4.35
CA ILE A 19 -2.25 3.15 -3.13
C ILE A 19 -0.83 3.62 -3.46
N LEU A 20 -0.12 2.85 -4.27
CA LEU A 20 1.26 3.22 -4.61
C LEU A 20 1.30 4.54 -5.36
N ARG A 21 0.34 4.77 -6.26
CA ARG A 21 0.29 6.04 -6.98
C ARG A 21 0.07 7.20 -6.01
N ALA A 22 -0.85 7.04 -5.06
CA ALA A 22 -1.12 8.10 -4.10
C ALA A 22 0.11 8.38 -3.25
N LEU A 23 0.79 7.32 -2.79
CA LEU A 23 1.97 7.49 -1.96
C LEU A 23 3.15 8.06 -2.74
N SER A 24 3.17 7.88 -4.06
CA SER A 24 4.25 8.46 -4.86
C SER A 24 4.15 9.98 -4.90
N GLU A 25 3.00 10.54 -4.62
CA GLU A 25 2.83 11.98 -4.59
C GLU A 25 3.24 12.55 -3.24
N ARG A 26 2.92 11.86 -2.17
CA ARG A 26 3.32 12.27 -0.83
C ARG A 26 2.99 11.15 0.14
N ASP A 27 3.66 11.17 1.28
CA ASP A 27 3.38 10.20 2.33
C ASP A 27 2.00 10.46 2.91
N MET A 28 1.31 9.38 3.25
CA MET A 28 -0.03 9.46 3.82
C MET A 28 -0.23 8.37 4.84
N TYR A 29 -0.97 8.69 5.89
CA TYR A 29 -1.44 7.68 6.81
C TYR A 29 -2.64 6.96 6.22
N VAL A 30 -2.97 5.84 6.81
CA VAL A 30 -4.05 4.97 6.33
C VAL A 30 -5.37 5.73 6.21
N GLU A 31 -5.66 6.60 7.18
CA GLU A 31 -6.94 7.31 7.17
C GLU A 31 -7.09 8.21 5.95
N LEU A 32 -6.01 8.90 5.58
CA LEU A 32 -6.09 9.76 4.41
C LEU A 32 -6.19 8.94 3.13
N LEU A 33 -5.44 7.84 3.06
CA LEU A 33 -5.54 6.96 1.90
C LEU A 33 -6.96 6.42 1.76
N ALA A 34 -7.55 6.00 2.87
CA ALA A 34 -8.90 5.45 2.85
C ALA A 34 -9.89 6.49 2.34
N GLU A 35 -9.75 7.72 2.82
CA GLU A 35 -10.63 8.78 2.38
C GLU A 35 -10.46 9.08 0.90
N ARG A 36 -9.23 9.21 0.46
CA ARG A 36 -8.97 9.56 -0.94
C ARG A 36 -9.41 8.48 -1.90
N LEU A 37 -9.25 7.23 -1.52
CA LEU A 37 -9.60 6.11 -2.39
C LEU A 37 -11.01 5.61 -2.16
N GLN A 38 -11.73 6.19 -1.18
CA GLN A 38 -13.09 5.81 -0.84
C GLN A 38 -13.17 4.35 -0.43
N LEU A 39 -12.26 3.97 0.45
CA LEU A 39 -12.19 2.62 0.98
C LEU A 39 -12.21 2.70 2.50
N SER A 40 -12.46 1.57 3.14
CA SER A 40 -12.37 1.52 4.59
C SER A 40 -10.90 1.48 5.01
N ALA A 41 -10.63 1.95 6.23
CA ALA A 41 -9.28 1.88 6.76
C ALA A 41 -8.80 0.43 6.85
N ALA A 42 -9.70 -0.49 7.16
CA ALA A 42 -9.34 -1.89 7.26
C ALA A 42 -8.88 -2.44 5.91
N THR A 43 -9.57 -2.05 4.84
CA THR A 43 -9.19 -2.49 3.50
C THR A 43 -7.83 -1.92 3.11
N VAL A 44 -7.61 -0.64 3.40
CA VAL A 44 -6.31 -0.03 3.10
C VAL A 44 -5.21 -0.71 3.91
N SER A 45 -5.46 -0.98 5.19
CA SER A 45 -4.46 -1.64 6.03
C SER A 45 -4.12 -3.02 5.51
N PHE A 46 -5.12 -3.75 5.03
CA PHE A 46 -4.88 -5.08 4.45
C PHE A 46 -3.92 -4.99 3.28
N HIS A 47 -4.16 -4.06 2.37
CA HIS A 47 -3.31 -3.91 1.19
C HIS A 47 -1.93 -3.35 1.56
N MET A 48 -1.87 -2.45 2.55
CA MET A 48 -0.60 -1.92 3.00
C MET A 48 0.31 -3.02 3.54
N LYS A 49 -0.27 -3.97 4.27
CA LYS A 49 0.53 -5.09 4.78
C LYS A 49 1.12 -5.92 3.64
N LYS A 50 0.35 -6.11 2.58
CA LYS A 50 0.85 -6.84 1.42
C LYS A 50 1.99 -6.08 0.75
N LEU A 51 1.85 -4.77 0.62
CA LEU A 51 2.88 -3.95 0.01
C LEU A 51 4.14 -3.90 0.88
N GLN A 52 3.98 -3.83 2.19
CA GLN A 52 5.11 -3.83 3.10
C GLN A 52 5.85 -5.15 3.03
N ALA A 53 5.13 -6.26 2.97
CA ALA A 53 5.76 -7.58 2.91
C ALA A 53 6.57 -7.74 1.63
N ALA A 54 6.18 -7.07 0.56
CA ALA A 54 6.91 -7.11 -0.70
C ALA A 54 8.02 -6.06 -0.77
N GLY A 55 8.16 -5.24 0.28
CA GLY A 55 9.22 -4.22 0.32
C GLY A 55 8.92 -3.00 -0.53
N LEU A 56 7.66 -2.80 -0.93
CA LEU A 56 7.32 -1.70 -1.81
C LEU A 56 6.96 -0.42 -1.07
N VAL A 57 6.62 -0.52 0.21
CA VAL A 57 6.36 0.64 1.04
C VAL A 57 7.00 0.41 2.40
N ASP A 58 7.32 1.52 3.07
CA ASP A 58 7.83 1.48 4.41
C ASP A 58 6.73 1.88 5.36
N SER A 59 6.77 1.31 6.56
CA SER A 59 5.87 1.71 7.61
C SER A 59 6.67 2.56 8.59
N ARG A 60 6.36 3.87 8.67
CA ARG A 60 7.02 4.70 9.60
C ARG A 60 6.06 5.20 10.61
N ARG A 61 6.46 5.19 11.85
CA ARG A 61 5.61 5.67 12.89
C ARG A 61 6.16 7.00 13.38
N GLU A 62 5.40 8.04 13.18
CA GLU A 62 5.81 9.37 13.65
C GLU A 62 5.41 9.54 15.08
N GLN A 63 6.28 10.14 15.85
CA GLN A 63 6.02 10.36 17.27
C GLN A 63 5.70 11.82 17.55
#